data_7aa00fc73f597ff09d6489d77cabe5b4
#
_entry.id   7aa00fc73f597ff09d6489d77cabe5b4
#
_cell.length_a   1.000
_cell.length_b   1.000
_cell.length_c   1.000
_cell.angle_alpha   90.00
_cell.angle_beta   90.00
_cell.angle_gamma   90.00
#
_symmetry.space_group_name_H-M   'P 1'
#
loop_
_entity.id
_entity.type
_entity.pdbx_description
1 polymer ?
#
loop_
_entity_poly.entity_id
_entity_poly.type
_entity_poly.pdbx_seq_one_letter_code
_entity_poly.pdbx_strand_id
1 'polypeptide(L)' 'MTIELYETILLKDGRKASIVEILGDHDLYIADVENGVDYDTITITPEQIKRVIQ' A
#
# COMPACT_ATOMS: atom_id res chain seq x y z
N MET A 1 -5.49 6.94 -10.71
CA MET A 1 -4.28 6.87 -9.84
C MET A 1 -3.45 5.67 -10.26
N THR A 2 -2.20 5.90 -10.59
CA THR A 2 -1.28 4.83 -10.98
C THR A 2 -0.34 4.57 -9.82
N ILE A 3 -0.30 3.32 -9.37
CA ILE A 3 0.53 2.93 -8.24
C ILE A 3 1.65 2.03 -8.74
N GLU A 4 2.87 2.37 -8.35
CA GLU A 4 4.06 1.65 -8.76
C GLU A 4 4.69 0.93 -7.57
N LEU A 5 5.56 -0.05 -7.86
CA LEU A 5 6.30 -0.74 -6.81
C LEU A 5 7.13 0.23 -5.98
N TYR A 6 7.16 -0.03 -4.70
CA TYR A 6 7.95 0.71 -3.71
C TYR A 6 7.52 2.15 -3.46
N GLU A 7 6.37 2.55 -3.99
CA GLU A 7 5.79 3.82 -3.63
C GLU A 7 5.17 3.74 -2.25
N THR A 8 5.18 4.87 -1.55
CA THR A 8 4.51 4.97 -0.26
C THR A 8 3.11 5.50 -0.48
N ILE A 9 2.13 4.83 0.10
CA ILE A 9 0.73 5.22 0.00
C ILE A 9 0.17 5.52 1.38
N LEU A 10 -0.90 6.32 1.38
CA LEU A 10 -1.67 6.57 2.59
C LEU A 10 -2.97 5.79 2.48
N LEU A 11 -3.24 4.96 3.47
CA LEU A 11 -4.49 4.21 3.54
C LEU A 11 -5.59 5.10 4.12
N LYS A 12 -6.84 4.74 3.83
CA LYS A 12 -7.98 5.54 4.30
C LYS A 12 -8.11 5.56 5.82
N ASP A 13 -7.54 4.58 6.50
CA ASP A 13 -7.53 4.55 7.96
C ASP A 13 -6.38 5.35 8.57
N GLY A 14 -5.56 5.98 7.74
CA GLY A 14 -4.47 6.84 8.21
C GLY A 14 -3.11 6.18 8.24
N ARG A 15 -3.02 4.87 8.00
CA ARG A 15 -1.73 4.18 8.00
C ARG A 15 -0.98 4.45 6.71
N LYS A 16 0.34 4.43 6.78
CA LYS A 16 1.22 4.52 5.61
C LYS A 16 1.77 3.15 5.30
N ALA A 17 1.90 2.85 4.03
CA ALA A 17 2.41 1.55 3.60
C ALA A 17 3.25 1.70 2.34
N SER A 18 4.18 0.77 2.16
CA SER A 18 5.02 0.71 0.96
C SER A 18 4.55 -0.45 0.10
N ILE A 19 4.32 -0.21 -1.17
CA ILE A 19 3.87 -1.24 -2.10
C ILE A 19 5.05 -2.15 -2.44
N VAL A 20 4.90 -3.43 -2.16
CA VAL A 20 5.95 -4.41 -2.44
C VAL A 20 5.59 -5.36 -3.57
N GLU A 21 4.30 -5.48 -3.91
CA GLU A 21 3.88 -6.30 -5.05
C GLU A 21 2.55 -5.80 -5.57
N ILE A 22 2.37 -5.92 -6.89
CA ILE A 22 1.13 -5.57 -7.56
C ILE A 22 0.60 -6.84 -8.19
N LEU A 23 -0.65 -7.20 -7.88
CA LEU A 23 -1.27 -8.43 -8.36
C LEU A 23 -2.31 -8.12 -9.43
N GLY A 24 -2.33 -8.97 -10.44
CA GLY A 24 -3.25 -8.82 -11.56
C GLY A 24 -2.98 -7.52 -12.30
N ASP A 25 -4.05 -6.90 -12.78
CA ASP A 25 -3.98 -5.61 -13.46
C ASP A 25 -4.31 -4.50 -12.46
N HIS A 26 -3.49 -4.42 -11.41
CA HIS A 26 -3.71 -3.50 -10.30
C HIS A 26 -4.99 -3.81 -9.53
N ASP A 27 -5.33 -5.10 -9.45
CA ASP A 27 -6.53 -5.54 -8.73
C ASP A 27 -6.31 -5.57 -7.23
N LEU A 28 -5.10 -5.97 -6.83
CA LEU A 28 -4.72 -6.07 -5.43
C LEU A 28 -3.28 -5.61 -5.28
N TYR A 29 -2.94 -5.17 -4.08
CA TYR A 29 -1.57 -4.80 -3.75
C TYR A 29 -1.15 -5.50 -2.48
N ILE A 30 0.12 -5.89 -2.43
CA ILE A 30 0.74 -6.34 -1.19
C ILE A 30 1.59 -5.17 -0.71
N ALA A 31 1.40 -4.79 0.54
CA ALA A 31 2.07 -3.62 1.08
C ALA A 31 2.60 -3.90 2.48
N ASP A 32 3.74 -3.31 2.79
CA ASP A 32 4.33 -3.35 4.13
C ASP A 32 3.88 -2.11 4.87
N VAL A 33 3.10 -2.32 5.93
CA VAL A 33 2.61 -1.23 6.79
C VAL A 33 3.58 -1.07 7.94
N GLU A 34 4.04 0.16 8.14
CA GLU A 34 4.91 0.47 9.26
C GLU A 34 4.13 0.32 10.56
N ASN A 35 4.67 -0.45 11.48
CA ASN A 35 4.04 -0.74 12.76
C ASN A 35 5.08 -0.64 13.88
N GLY A 36 5.41 0.60 14.27
CA GLY A 36 6.43 0.82 15.26
C GLY A 36 7.81 0.47 14.72
N VAL A 37 8.44 -0.55 15.29
CA VAL A 37 9.77 -0.99 14.87
C VAL A 37 9.72 -2.08 13.80
N ASP A 38 8.53 -2.62 13.55
CA ASP A 38 8.33 -3.71 12.62
C ASP A 38 7.42 -3.28 11.46
N TYR A 39 7.30 -4.16 10.47
CA TYR A 39 6.39 -3.98 9.35
C TYR A 39 5.44 -5.16 9.28
N ASP A 40 4.18 -4.88 9.04
CA ASP A 40 3.18 -5.91 8.77
C ASP A 40 2.90 -5.93 7.28
N THR A 41 3.07 -7.10 6.66
CA THR A 41 2.76 -7.26 5.25
C THR A 41 1.29 -7.62 5.11
N ILE A 42 0.54 -6.80 4.40
CA ILE A 42 -0.90 -7.01 4.21
C ILE A 42 -1.27 -6.94 2.74
N THR A 43 -2.43 -7.52 2.42
CA THR A 43 -3.02 -7.41 1.09
C THR A 43 -4.12 -6.36 1.14
N ILE A 44 -4.09 -5.42 0.22
CA ILE A 44 -5.06 -4.33 0.18
C ILE A 44 -5.69 -4.20 -1.21
N THR A 45 -6.90 -3.65 -1.23
CA THR A 45 -7.59 -3.34 -2.48
C THR A 45 -7.37 -1.86 -2.81
N PRO A 46 -7.56 -1.47 -4.09
CA PRO A 46 -7.43 -0.06 -4.46
C PRO A 46 -8.34 0.88 -3.65
N GLU A 47 -9.51 0.39 -3.26
CA GLU A 47 -10.46 1.20 -2.50
C GLU A 47 -9.96 1.59 -1.11
N GLN A 48 -8.99 0.86 -0.58
CA GLN A 48 -8.42 1.15 0.72
C GLN A 48 -7.36 2.25 0.67
N ILE A 49 -6.93 2.61 -0.52
CA ILE A 49 -5.87 3.60 -0.72
C ILE A 49 -6.47 4.99 -0.87
N LYS A 50 -6.02 5.91 -0.02
CA LYS A 50 -6.46 7.29 -0.11
C LYS A 50 -5.69 8.06 -1.18
N ARG A 51 -4.37 7.91 -1.17
CA ARG A 51 -3.52 8.58 -2.14
C ARG A 51 -2.10 8.04 -2.09
N VAL A 52 -1.33 8.32 -3.14
CA VAL A 52 0.11 8.07 -3.15
C VAL A 52 0.78 9.27 -2.51
N ILE A 53 1.68 9.01 -1.56
CA ILE A 53 2.40 10.07 -0.87
C ILE A 53 3.75 10.32 -1.55
N GLN A 54 4.38 9.24 -1.97
CA GLN A 54 5.73 9.36 -2.48
C GLN A 54 6.09 8.22 -3.43
#